data_32e498204e6c9f5efb3b5f7f63b65034
#
_entry.id   32e498204e6c9f5efb3b5f7f63b65034
#
_cell.length_a   1.000
_cell.length_b   1.000
_cell.length_c   1.000
_cell.angle_alpha   90.00
_cell.angle_beta   90.00
_cell.angle_gamma   90.00
#
_symmetry.space_group_name_H-M   'P 1'
#
loop_
_entity.id
_entity.type
_entity.pdbx_description
1 polymer ?
#
loop_
_entity_poly.entity_id
_entity_poly.type
_entity_poly.pdbx_seq_one_letter_code
_entity_poly.pdbx_strand_id
1 'polypeptide(L)'
;MTTTDSPRSSGPAGLSRRAALALMGAGSGVSLLGGMAAGYAVGQGASSPAQQRDLVFDFYGQHQAGIITEAQDRMHCAAFDLAEGVSREDLILLLQDWTYAASRLTLGLDVTAAGAFGGGPALPPPDTGEAADLGASGLTITFGFGRSLFVGEDGQDRFGLAGQLPPEFQPLPKMVNDFIDPALSGGDLFIQACAYDPQVAVHAIRNLTRIAFGVATLRWSQLGFGRTSSTTTAQATPRNLFGQKDGTSNIKAEETDRLAEHVWINQGVAAGGTYLIARKISMTIEVWDGVQLQEQERVTGRDKRLGAPLSGGDEFTPPDFSARDQDGNLLIDERSHLARVHPDHNQGIAMLRRGYNYVDGNDAQGRLAAGLFFIAFVKDPARFAVVHKNMARDDLFVEYLKTRSSSTFLVPPGVTKEGGYIGQGFFEGT
;
A
#
# COMPACT_ATOMS: atom_id res chain seq x y z
N MET A 1 9.07 80.77 16.76
CA MET A 1 10.49 80.40 16.81
C MET A 1 10.55 79.02 16.23
N THR A 2 11.02 78.98 15.06
CA THR A 2 11.47 77.99 14.11
C THR A 2 11.36 76.46 14.50
N THR A 3 10.40 75.79 13.90
CA THR A 3 10.26 74.41 13.79
C THR A 3 10.94 73.93 12.50
N THR A 4 11.93 73.06 12.61
CA THR A 4 12.62 72.39 11.49
C THR A 4 11.89 71.07 11.23
N ASP A 5 11.36 70.96 10.04
CA ASP A 5 10.68 69.79 9.48
C ASP A 5 11.76 68.87 8.85
N SER A 6 11.77 67.56 9.19
CA SER A 6 12.63 66.56 8.56
C SER A 6 11.82 65.65 7.65
N PRO A 7 12.25 65.31 6.44
CA PRO A 7 11.44 64.60 5.48
C PRO A 7 11.40 63.09 5.77
N ARG A 8 10.21 62.50 5.66
CA ARG A 8 9.94 61.05 5.73
C ARG A 8 10.43 60.37 4.47
N SER A 9 11.22 59.31 4.63
CA SER A 9 11.63 58.43 3.58
C SER A 9 10.46 57.50 3.13
N SER A 10 10.14 57.56 1.85
CA SER A 10 9.16 56.66 1.20
C SER A 10 9.77 55.29 0.97
N GLY A 11 9.23 54.23 1.59
CA GLY A 11 9.53 52.84 1.29
C GLY A 11 8.89 52.36 -0.02
N PRO A 12 9.37 51.31 -0.67
CA PRO A 12 8.91 50.88 -1.97
C PRO A 12 7.47 50.33 -1.91
N ALA A 13 6.64 50.79 -2.84
CA ALA A 13 5.26 50.36 -3.01
C ALA A 13 5.16 48.91 -3.40
N GLY A 14 4.48 48.09 -2.58
CA GLY A 14 4.17 46.70 -2.87
C GLY A 14 3.19 46.59 -4.05
N LEU A 15 3.50 45.75 -5.02
CA LEU A 15 2.63 45.45 -6.15
C LEU A 15 1.30 44.83 -5.67
N SER A 16 0.19 45.39 -6.10
CA SER A 16 -1.15 44.89 -5.77
C SER A 16 -1.44 43.58 -6.48
N ARG A 17 -2.25 42.68 -5.86
CA ARG A 17 -2.65 41.39 -6.44
C ARG A 17 -3.26 41.50 -7.85
N ARG A 18 -3.82 42.63 -8.23
CA ARG A 18 -4.31 42.89 -9.59
C ARG A 18 -3.21 43.16 -10.60
N ALA A 19 -2.07 43.71 -10.21
CA ALA A 19 -0.92 43.91 -11.10
C ALA A 19 -0.18 42.61 -11.41
N ALA A 20 -0.16 41.67 -10.47
CA ALA A 20 0.45 40.33 -10.69
C ALA A 20 -0.38 39.47 -11.67
N LEU A 21 -1.71 39.59 -11.67
CA LEU A 21 -2.58 38.88 -12.62
C LEU A 21 -2.55 39.46 -14.05
N ALA A 22 -2.28 40.78 -14.21
CA ALA A 22 -2.16 41.39 -15.53
C ALA A 22 -0.84 41.09 -16.25
N LEU A 23 0.21 40.69 -15.53
CA LEU A 23 1.49 40.27 -16.09
C LEU A 23 1.51 38.83 -16.62
N MET A 24 0.53 37.98 -16.24
CA MET A 24 0.38 36.63 -16.78
C MET A 24 -0.49 36.53 -18.04
N GLY A 25 -1.14 37.61 -18.44
CA GLY A 25 -2.06 37.67 -19.60
C GLY A 25 -1.50 38.21 -20.91
N ALA A 26 -0.25 38.70 -20.96
CA ALA A 26 0.31 39.41 -22.11
C ALA A 26 1.49 38.71 -22.79
N GLY A 27 1.58 37.38 -22.73
CA GLY A 27 2.69 36.59 -23.27
C GLY A 27 2.30 35.54 -24.32
N SER A 28 1.19 35.69 -25.05
CA SER A 28 0.78 34.72 -26.07
C SER A 28 0.74 35.38 -27.44
N GLY A 29 1.88 35.45 -28.08
CA GLY A 29 1.97 35.86 -29.50
C GLY A 29 3.40 35.99 -29.98
N VAL A 30 3.77 35.12 -30.94
CA VAL A 30 5.01 35.12 -31.74
C VAL A 30 6.22 34.45 -31.10
N SER A 31 6.36 33.15 -31.40
CA SER A 31 7.59 32.52 -31.90
C SER A 31 7.38 31.01 -32.14
N LEU A 32 6.67 30.67 -33.19
CA LEU A 32 6.81 29.38 -33.88
C LEU A 32 8.01 29.52 -34.79
N LEU A 33 9.11 28.85 -34.48
CA LEU A 33 10.20 28.37 -35.33
C LEU A 33 11.55 28.57 -34.57
N GLY A 34 12.03 27.48 -33.93
CA GLY A 34 13.41 27.46 -33.44
C GLY A 34 13.56 26.92 -32.01
N GLY A 35 13.11 25.68 -31.71
CA GLY A 35 13.26 25.14 -30.38
C GLY A 35 12.99 23.64 -30.23
N MET A 36 13.12 22.87 -31.31
CA MET A 36 13.04 21.40 -31.22
C MET A 36 14.43 20.77 -31.07
N ALA A 37 15.14 21.02 -30.01
CA ALA A 37 16.35 20.26 -29.70
C ALA A 37 16.88 20.43 -28.25
N ALA A 38 16.09 20.87 -27.27
CA ALA A 38 16.57 20.96 -25.88
C ALA A 38 15.52 20.62 -24.81
N GLY A 39 14.52 19.82 -25.12
CA GLY A 39 13.42 19.45 -24.22
C GLY A 39 13.28 17.94 -23.95
N TYR A 40 14.29 17.12 -24.26
CA TYR A 40 14.19 15.65 -24.15
C TYR A 40 15.02 15.07 -23.00
N ALA A 41 15.00 15.63 -21.84
CA ALA A 41 15.67 15.01 -20.70
C ALA A 41 15.20 15.53 -19.35
N VAL A 42 13.91 15.59 -19.07
CA VAL A 42 13.37 15.51 -17.67
C VAL A 42 11.86 15.23 -17.79
N GLY A 43 11.44 13.99 -17.58
CA GLY A 43 10.04 13.63 -17.57
C GLY A 43 9.77 12.16 -17.87
N GLN A 44 10.57 11.25 -17.32
CA GLN A 44 10.16 9.86 -17.29
C GLN A 44 9.14 9.67 -16.17
N GLY A 45 7.88 9.42 -16.48
CA GLY A 45 7.11 8.42 -15.85
C GLY A 45 5.86 8.75 -15.06
N ALA A 46 5.27 9.94 -15.08
CA ALA A 46 3.89 10.06 -14.63
C ALA A 46 2.96 10.01 -15.86
N SER A 47 2.22 8.91 -16.03
CA SER A 47 1.13 8.84 -17.00
C SER A 47 0.15 9.98 -16.75
N SER A 48 -0.35 10.61 -17.82
CA SER A 48 -1.36 11.65 -17.68
C SER A 48 -2.63 11.10 -17.03
N PRO A 49 -3.46 11.93 -16.37
CA PRO A 49 -4.73 11.47 -15.80
C PRO A 49 -5.62 10.72 -16.80
N ALA A 50 -5.62 11.11 -18.07
CA ALA A 50 -6.35 10.41 -19.13
C ALA A 50 -5.75 9.01 -19.41
N GLN A 51 -4.42 8.88 -19.44
CA GLN A 51 -3.77 7.58 -19.61
C GLN A 51 -3.99 6.66 -18.41
N GLN A 52 -4.03 7.20 -17.18
CA GLN A 52 -4.33 6.43 -15.98
C GLN A 52 -5.76 5.91 -15.96
N ARG A 53 -6.72 6.69 -16.47
CA ARG A 53 -8.13 6.29 -16.57
C ARG A 53 -8.32 5.02 -17.41
N ASP A 54 -7.63 4.91 -18.53
CA ASP A 54 -7.78 3.81 -19.47
C ASP A 54 -6.78 2.67 -19.25
N LEU A 55 -5.94 2.80 -18.21
CA LEU A 55 -4.97 1.77 -17.86
C LEU A 55 -5.67 0.52 -17.33
N VAL A 56 -5.33 -0.64 -17.88
CA VAL A 56 -5.82 -1.95 -17.49
C VAL A 56 -4.65 -2.82 -17.07
N PHE A 57 -4.80 -3.53 -15.96
CA PHE A 57 -3.93 -4.64 -15.57
C PHE A 57 -4.69 -5.95 -15.70
N ASP A 58 -4.04 -6.96 -16.28
CA ASP A 58 -4.64 -8.28 -16.46
C ASP A 58 -5.01 -8.91 -15.10
N PHE A 59 -6.25 -9.36 -14.98
CA PHE A 59 -6.72 -10.10 -13.81
C PHE A 59 -6.18 -11.54 -13.81
N TYR A 60 -6.15 -12.17 -15.00
CA TYR A 60 -5.71 -13.56 -15.15
C TYR A 60 -4.21 -13.66 -15.25
N GLY A 61 -3.60 -14.58 -14.49
CA GLY A 61 -2.16 -14.79 -14.48
C GLY A 61 -1.71 -15.82 -13.47
N GLN A 62 -0.43 -16.16 -13.48
CA GLN A 62 0.16 -17.09 -12.50
C GLN A 62 0.09 -16.55 -11.08
N HIS A 63 0.30 -15.25 -10.92
CA HIS A 63 0.21 -14.53 -9.66
C HIS A 63 -0.96 -13.56 -9.73
N GLN A 64 -1.59 -13.25 -8.60
CA GLN A 64 -2.63 -12.23 -8.57
C GLN A 64 -2.05 -10.85 -8.86
N ALA A 65 -2.78 -10.05 -9.64
CA ALA A 65 -2.49 -8.62 -9.81
C ALA A 65 -2.58 -7.88 -8.47
N GLY A 66 -1.85 -6.76 -8.34
CA GLY A 66 -1.81 -5.98 -7.11
C GLY A 66 -0.71 -6.40 -6.13
N ILE A 67 0.13 -7.39 -6.47
CA ILE A 67 1.32 -7.77 -5.70
C ILE A 67 2.54 -7.04 -6.27
N ILE A 68 3.03 -7.46 -7.43
CA ILE A 68 4.19 -6.86 -8.11
C ILE A 68 3.81 -5.80 -9.13
N THR A 69 2.53 -5.70 -9.48
CA THR A 69 2.02 -4.66 -10.38
C THR A 69 2.47 -3.28 -9.93
N GLU A 70 2.70 -2.37 -10.84
CA GLU A 70 3.00 -0.97 -10.54
C GLU A 70 2.06 -0.43 -9.45
N ALA A 71 2.63 0.12 -8.37
CA ALA A 71 1.83 0.56 -7.22
C ALA A 71 1.03 1.82 -7.57
N GLN A 72 -0.28 1.71 -7.55
CA GLN A 72 -1.22 2.82 -7.73
C GLN A 72 -1.24 3.73 -6.50
N ASP A 73 -1.77 4.95 -6.65
CA ASP A 73 -1.76 5.95 -5.57
C ASP A 73 -2.92 5.81 -4.56
N ARG A 74 -3.91 4.96 -4.84
CA ARG A 74 -5.09 4.76 -3.99
C ARG A 74 -5.26 3.28 -3.67
N MET A 75 -5.68 3.02 -2.46
CA MET A 75 -5.99 1.67 -1.98
C MET A 75 -7.26 1.70 -1.13
N HIS A 76 -8.12 0.72 -1.32
CA HIS A 76 -9.15 0.34 -0.37
C HIS A 76 -9.04 -1.15 -0.12
N CYS A 77 -8.82 -1.55 1.11
CA CYS A 77 -8.84 -2.96 1.49
C CYS A 77 -9.93 -3.24 2.51
N ALA A 78 -10.37 -4.49 2.55
CA ALA A 78 -11.40 -4.96 3.45
C ALA A 78 -11.15 -6.41 3.87
N ALA A 79 -11.44 -6.72 5.14
CA ALA A 79 -11.48 -8.08 5.63
C ALA A 79 -12.91 -8.46 6.02
N PHE A 80 -13.22 -9.72 5.89
CA PHE A 80 -14.58 -10.26 6.08
C PHE A 80 -14.55 -11.46 7.01
N ASP A 81 -15.59 -11.60 7.80
CA ASP A 81 -15.90 -12.81 8.57
C ASP A 81 -17.03 -13.56 7.87
N LEU A 82 -16.85 -14.87 7.71
CA LEU A 82 -17.90 -15.74 7.17
C LEU A 82 -19.02 -15.93 8.21
N ALA A 83 -20.26 -15.79 7.76
CA ALA A 83 -21.42 -15.93 8.63
C ALA A 83 -21.49 -17.35 9.23
N GLU A 84 -22.12 -17.46 10.40
CA GLU A 84 -22.40 -18.75 11.02
C GLU A 84 -23.32 -19.59 10.11
N GLY A 85 -23.00 -20.88 9.97
CA GLY A 85 -23.79 -21.80 9.16
C GLY A 85 -23.55 -21.76 7.65
N VAL A 86 -22.62 -20.91 7.17
CA VAL A 86 -22.19 -20.91 5.76
C VAL A 86 -21.55 -22.26 5.42
N SER A 87 -22.00 -22.89 4.34
CA SER A 87 -21.45 -24.16 3.84
C SER A 87 -20.19 -23.96 2.99
N ARG A 88 -19.47 -25.06 2.72
CA ARG A 88 -18.36 -25.07 1.76
C ARG A 88 -18.81 -24.64 0.36
N GLU A 89 -19.98 -25.09 -0.05
CA GLU A 89 -20.60 -24.78 -1.34
C GLU A 89 -20.91 -23.29 -1.46
N ASP A 90 -21.46 -22.66 -0.42
CA ASP A 90 -21.73 -21.21 -0.39
C ASP A 90 -20.43 -20.40 -0.51
N LEU A 91 -19.37 -20.85 0.17
CA LEU A 91 -18.04 -20.23 0.06
C LEU A 91 -17.46 -20.34 -1.37
N ILE A 92 -17.54 -21.51 -1.99
CA ILE A 92 -17.10 -21.73 -3.38
C ILE A 92 -17.87 -20.81 -4.33
N LEU A 93 -19.20 -20.73 -4.20
CA LEU A 93 -20.04 -19.84 -5.01
C LEU A 93 -19.64 -18.37 -4.81
N LEU A 94 -19.40 -17.93 -3.58
CA LEU A 94 -18.92 -16.58 -3.31
C LEU A 94 -17.58 -16.29 -4.01
N LEU A 95 -16.63 -17.21 -3.94
CA LEU A 95 -15.32 -17.05 -4.59
C LEU A 95 -15.43 -17.02 -6.12
N GLN A 96 -16.36 -17.78 -6.69
CA GLN A 96 -16.67 -17.75 -8.12
C GLN A 96 -17.27 -16.40 -8.53
N ASP A 97 -18.27 -15.91 -7.78
CA ASP A 97 -18.92 -14.62 -8.04
C ASP A 97 -17.95 -13.45 -7.87
N TRP A 98 -17.11 -13.48 -6.82
CA TRP A 98 -16.07 -12.49 -6.62
C TRP A 98 -15.04 -12.50 -7.75
N THR A 99 -14.62 -13.68 -8.22
CA THR A 99 -13.66 -13.81 -9.32
C THR A 99 -14.26 -13.24 -10.61
N TYR A 100 -15.51 -13.58 -10.92
CA TYR A 100 -16.20 -13.06 -12.08
C TYR A 100 -16.35 -11.53 -12.02
N ALA A 101 -16.82 -10.99 -10.89
CA ALA A 101 -16.96 -9.55 -10.70
C ALA A 101 -15.61 -8.82 -10.79
N ALA A 102 -14.57 -9.33 -10.13
CA ALA A 102 -13.25 -8.75 -10.13
C ALA A 102 -12.62 -8.71 -11.54
N SER A 103 -12.76 -9.80 -12.32
CA SER A 103 -12.25 -9.84 -13.70
C SER A 103 -12.89 -8.79 -14.61
N ARG A 104 -14.13 -8.43 -14.35
CA ARG A 104 -14.83 -7.36 -15.09
C ARG A 104 -14.44 -5.97 -14.59
N LEU A 105 -14.43 -5.77 -13.28
CA LEU A 105 -14.08 -4.48 -12.66
C LEU A 105 -12.67 -4.02 -13.06
N THR A 106 -11.69 -4.94 -13.15
CA THR A 106 -10.33 -4.60 -13.58
C THR A 106 -10.23 -4.15 -15.04
N LEU A 107 -11.26 -4.45 -15.85
CA LEU A 107 -11.43 -3.93 -17.20
C LEU A 107 -12.22 -2.61 -17.27
N GLY A 108 -12.64 -2.05 -16.12
CA GLY A 108 -13.52 -0.88 -16.06
C GLY A 108 -14.96 -1.17 -16.45
N LEU A 109 -15.38 -2.44 -16.37
CA LEU A 109 -16.73 -2.89 -16.66
C LEU A 109 -17.51 -3.05 -15.36
N ASP A 110 -18.85 -2.92 -15.43
CA ASP A 110 -19.75 -3.22 -14.31
C ASP A 110 -19.62 -4.70 -13.89
N VAL A 111 -19.95 -5.02 -12.63
CA VAL A 111 -19.82 -6.38 -12.07
C VAL A 111 -20.59 -7.46 -12.83
N THR A 112 -21.64 -7.06 -13.55
CA THR A 112 -22.40 -7.94 -14.45
C THR A 112 -22.68 -7.25 -15.78
N ALA A 113 -23.13 -8.02 -16.78
CA ALA A 113 -23.51 -7.47 -18.09
C ALA A 113 -24.72 -6.52 -18.03
N ALA A 114 -25.62 -6.67 -17.03
CA ALA A 114 -26.75 -5.77 -16.86
C ALA A 114 -26.36 -4.42 -16.24
N GLY A 115 -25.27 -4.39 -15.48
CA GLY A 115 -24.65 -3.18 -14.98
C GLY A 115 -25.50 -2.35 -14.01
N ALA A 116 -25.09 -1.09 -13.82
CA ALA A 116 -25.71 -0.16 -12.89
C ALA A 116 -27.08 0.35 -13.35
N PHE A 117 -27.39 0.24 -14.63
CA PHE A 117 -28.62 0.79 -15.23
C PHE A 117 -29.56 -0.28 -15.79
N GLY A 118 -29.22 -1.57 -15.62
CA GLY A 118 -30.01 -2.70 -16.09
C GLY A 118 -30.84 -3.38 -15.01
N GLY A 119 -31.50 -4.50 -15.35
CA GLY A 119 -32.30 -5.33 -14.41
C GLY A 119 -33.77 -4.95 -14.29
N GLY A 120 -34.18 -3.81 -14.87
CA GLY A 120 -35.58 -3.34 -14.86
C GLY A 120 -35.90 -2.40 -13.69
N PRO A 121 -36.94 -1.55 -13.83
CA PRO A 121 -37.20 -0.43 -12.91
C PRO A 121 -37.69 -0.84 -11.52
N ALA A 122 -38.10 -2.09 -11.35
CA ALA A 122 -38.64 -2.62 -10.08
C ALA A 122 -37.63 -3.47 -9.30
N LEU A 123 -36.40 -3.62 -9.82
CA LEU A 123 -35.33 -4.43 -9.20
C LEU A 123 -34.14 -3.56 -8.85
N PRO A 124 -33.42 -3.87 -7.77
CA PRO A 124 -32.13 -3.22 -7.50
C PRO A 124 -31.18 -3.52 -8.66
N PRO A 125 -30.42 -2.50 -9.15
CA PRO A 125 -29.43 -2.74 -10.19
C PRO A 125 -28.34 -3.69 -9.70
N PRO A 126 -27.77 -4.53 -10.57
CA PRO A 126 -26.71 -5.47 -10.20
C PRO A 126 -25.40 -4.80 -9.80
N ASP A 127 -25.12 -3.60 -10.29
CA ASP A 127 -23.96 -2.79 -9.96
C ASP A 127 -24.38 -1.53 -9.20
N THR A 128 -23.48 -0.96 -8.39
CA THR A 128 -23.75 0.22 -7.56
C THR A 128 -23.55 1.54 -8.29
N GLY A 129 -22.87 1.54 -9.46
CA GLY A 129 -22.81 2.62 -10.45
C GLY A 129 -21.97 3.84 -10.13
N GLU A 130 -21.33 3.93 -8.93
CA GLU A 130 -20.57 5.12 -8.56
C GLU A 130 -19.26 5.31 -9.35
N ALA A 131 -18.76 4.27 -10.01
CA ALA A 131 -17.61 4.34 -10.92
C ALA A 131 -18.01 4.38 -12.40
N ALA A 132 -19.29 4.52 -12.73
CA ALA A 132 -19.70 4.68 -14.10
C ALA A 132 -18.91 5.82 -14.77
N ASP A 133 -18.43 5.58 -15.98
CA ASP A 133 -17.62 6.53 -16.78
C ASP A 133 -16.21 6.85 -16.24
N LEU A 134 -15.73 6.20 -15.16
CA LEU A 134 -14.37 6.42 -14.66
C LEU A 134 -13.31 5.53 -15.31
N GLY A 135 -13.71 4.51 -16.08
CA GLY A 135 -12.82 3.54 -16.70
C GLY A 135 -12.14 2.61 -15.68
N ALA A 136 -11.16 1.82 -16.12
CA ALA A 136 -10.47 0.85 -15.28
C ALA A 136 -9.53 1.50 -14.25
N SER A 137 -8.98 2.66 -14.54
CA SER A 137 -8.06 3.42 -13.69
C SER A 137 -6.93 2.59 -13.08
N GLY A 138 -6.43 1.61 -13.84
CA GLY A 138 -5.41 0.68 -13.39
C GLY A 138 -5.83 -0.16 -12.18
N LEU A 139 -7.11 -0.48 -12.03
CA LEU A 139 -7.62 -1.27 -10.90
C LEU A 139 -6.96 -2.65 -10.86
N THR A 140 -6.45 -3.00 -9.69
CA THR A 140 -6.07 -4.37 -9.34
C THR A 140 -6.85 -4.83 -8.12
N ILE A 141 -7.25 -6.10 -8.11
CA ILE A 141 -7.97 -6.72 -6.99
C ILE A 141 -7.20 -7.97 -6.59
N THR A 142 -6.75 -8.00 -5.32
CA THR A 142 -5.98 -9.12 -4.75
C THR A 142 -6.81 -9.72 -3.61
N PHE A 143 -6.96 -11.04 -3.61
CA PHE A 143 -7.71 -11.78 -2.59
C PHE A 143 -6.76 -12.53 -1.65
N GLY A 144 -7.13 -12.60 -0.39
CA GLY A 144 -6.39 -13.33 0.63
C GLY A 144 -7.32 -14.15 1.53
N PHE A 145 -6.79 -15.24 2.07
CA PHE A 145 -7.46 -16.15 2.99
C PHE A 145 -6.84 -16.05 4.37
N GLY A 146 -7.64 -15.77 5.38
CA GLY A 146 -7.22 -15.82 6.77
C GLY A 146 -6.95 -17.25 7.23
N ARG A 147 -6.13 -17.38 8.28
CA ARG A 147 -5.87 -18.70 8.85
C ARG A 147 -7.14 -19.36 9.40
N SER A 148 -8.07 -18.56 9.89
CA SER A 148 -9.38 -18.99 10.41
C SER A 148 -10.26 -19.65 9.36
N LEU A 149 -10.04 -19.38 8.06
CA LEU A 149 -10.70 -20.10 6.95
C LEU A 149 -10.35 -21.59 6.93
N PHE A 150 -9.11 -21.94 7.29
CA PHE A 150 -8.62 -23.33 7.31
C PHE A 150 -8.94 -24.02 8.62
N VAL A 151 -8.70 -23.35 9.74
CA VAL A 151 -8.97 -23.85 11.07
C VAL A 151 -9.50 -22.69 11.91
N GLY A 152 -10.74 -22.78 12.37
CA GLY A 152 -11.36 -21.79 13.23
C GLY A 152 -10.61 -21.57 14.54
N GLU A 153 -10.89 -20.49 15.25
CA GLU A 153 -10.28 -20.21 16.55
C GLU A 153 -10.59 -21.30 17.59
N ASP A 154 -11.72 -21.97 17.43
CA ASP A 154 -12.16 -23.14 18.22
C ASP A 154 -11.49 -24.47 17.80
N GLY A 155 -10.63 -24.45 16.79
CA GLY A 155 -9.96 -25.60 16.22
C GLY A 155 -10.81 -26.41 15.23
N GLN A 156 -12.02 -25.97 14.87
CA GLN A 156 -12.89 -26.66 13.93
C GLN A 156 -12.49 -26.41 12.48
N ASP A 157 -12.62 -27.45 11.65
CA ASP A 157 -12.49 -27.40 10.19
C ASP A 157 -13.89 -27.23 9.56
N ARG A 158 -14.32 -25.97 9.42
CA ARG A 158 -15.65 -25.65 8.89
C ARG A 158 -15.84 -26.04 7.43
N PHE A 159 -14.76 -26.03 6.66
CA PHE A 159 -14.82 -26.12 5.19
C PHE A 159 -14.05 -27.30 4.62
N GLY A 160 -13.54 -28.22 5.45
CA GLY A 160 -12.68 -29.33 5.01
C GLY A 160 -11.32 -28.85 4.48
N LEU A 161 -10.79 -27.74 4.99
CA LEU A 161 -9.55 -27.13 4.53
C LEU A 161 -8.39 -27.30 5.51
N ALA A 162 -8.57 -27.88 6.69
CA ALA A 162 -7.52 -28.03 7.70
C ALA A 162 -6.30 -28.80 7.15
N GLY A 163 -6.53 -29.81 6.31
CA GLY A 163 -5.46 -30.55 5.63
C GLY A 163 -4.68 -29.76 4.58
N GLN A 164 -5.20 -28.62 4.16
CA GLN A 164 -4.58 -27.71 3.19
C GLN A 164 -3.88 -26.52 3.84
N LEU A 165 -3.95 -26.37 5.18
CA LEU A 165 -3.28 -25.30 5.91
C LEU A 165 -1.76 -25.47 5.79
N PRO A 166 -1.04 -24.53 5.16
CA PRO A 166 0.41 -24.60 5.08
C PRO A 166 1.03 -24.51 6.49
N PRO A 167 2.04 -25.36 6.80
CA PRO A 167 2.63 -25.41 8.14
C PRO A 167 3.28 -24.10 8.58
N GLU A 168 3.77 -23.29 7.64
CA GLU A 168 4.37 -21.98 7.89
C GLU A 168 3.32 -20.88 8.16
N PHE A 169 2.03 -21.11 7.84
CA PHE A 169 0.97 -20.15 8.09
C PHE A 169 0.59 -20.11 9.57
N GLN A 170 1.52 -19.66 10.40
CA GLN A 170 1.32 -19.52 11.85
C GLN A 170 0.97 -18.07 12.21
N PRO A 171 0.24 -17.83 13.30
CA PRO A 171 0.01 -16.51 13.84
C PRO A 171 1.33 -15.79 14.12
N LEU A 172 1.40 -14.50 13.78
CA LEU A 172 2.55 -13.69 14.15
C LEU A 172 2.65 -13.60 15.69
N PRO A 173 3.87 -13.69 16.25
CA PRO A 173 4.04 -13.52 17.70
C PRO A 173 3.63 -12.11 18.12
N LYS A 174 3.15 -11.96 19.36
CA LYS A 174 2.92 -10.64 19.94
C LYS A 174 4.24 -9.86 19.97
N MET A 175 4.22 -8.64 19.45
CA MET A 175 5.39 -7.78 19.30
C MET A 175 5.40 -6.67 20.36
N VAL A 176 6.59 -6.17 20.67
CA VAL A 176 6.72 -4.97 21.52
C VAL A 176 6.09 -3.78 20.79
N ASN A 177 5.37 -2.92 21.51
CA ASN A 177 4.61 -1.77 20.99
C ASN A 177 3.40 -2.13 20.08
N ASP A 178 2.93 -3.36 20.14
CA ASP A 178 1.64 -3.75 19.58
C ASP A 178 0.51 -3.36 20.55
N PHE A 179 -0.32 -2.42 20.12
CA PHE A 179 -1.58 -2.01 20.78
C PHE A 179 -2.76 -2.48 19.92
N ILE A 180 -2.74 -3.78 19.61
CA ILE A 180 -3.64 -4.39 18.64
C ILE A 180 -5.08 -4.32 19.11
N ASP A 181 -5.94 -3.75 18.25
CA ASP A 181 -7.38 -3.81 18.34
C ASP A 181 -7.88 -5.05 17.57
N PRO A 182 -8.49 -6.04 18.24
CA PRO A 182 -9.02 -7.22 17.57
C PRO A 182 -10.11 -6.90 16.54
N ALA A 183 -10.87 -5.81 16.73
CA ALA A 183 -11.91 -5.41 15.78
C ALA A 183 -11.35 -4.91 14.45
N LEU A 184 -10.08 -4.47 14.44
CA LEU A 184 -9.36 -4.00 13.25
C LEU A 184 -8.36 -5.05 12.71
N SER A 185 -8.43 -6.29 13.19
CA SER A 185 -7.44 -7.33 12.89
C SER A 185 -8.08 -8.64 12.48
N GLY A 186 -7.34 -9.47 11.72
CA GLY A 186 -7.82 -10.78 11.28
C GLY A 186 -8.90 -10.69 10.20
N GLY A 187 -9.71 -11.74 10.12
CA GLY A 187 -10.77 -11.98 9.14
C GLY A 187 -10.55 -13.29 8.40
N ASP A 188 -11.63 -13.91 7.93
CA ASP A 188 -11.59 -15.17 7.15
C ASP A 188 -11.16 -14.93 5.70
N LEU A 189 -11.63 -13.81 5.12
CA LEU A 189 -11.33 -13.40 3.75
C LEU A 189 -10.83 -11.97 3.72
N PHE A 190 -10.04 -11.63 2.70
CA PHE A 190 -9.46 -10.32 2.52
C PHE A 190 -9.48 -9.91 1.05
N ILE A 191 -9.71 -8.62 0.79
CA ILE A 191 -9.62 -8.01 -0.53
C ILE A 191 -8.78 -6.75 -0.45
N GLN A 192 -7.81 -6.60 -1.37
CA GLN A 192 -7.08 -5.36 -1.61
C GLN A 192 -7.44 -4.85 -3.00
N ALA A 193 -8.09 -3.71 -3.10
CA ALA A 193 -8.35 -2.99 -4.34
C ALA A 193 -7.44 -1.76 -4.41
N CYS A 194 -6.60 -1.68 -5.45
CA CYS A 194 -5.73 -0.53 -5.70
C CYS A 194 -6.05 0.05 -7.06
N ALA A 195 -6.13 1.39 -7.18
CA ALA A 195 -6.41 2.11 -8.40
C ALA A 195 -5.75 3.50 -8.40
N TYR A 196 -5.71 4.17 -9.54
CA TYR A 196 -5.32 5.58 -9.61
C TYR A 196 -6.47 6.51 -9.21
N ASP A 197 -7.72 6.10 -9.43
CA ASP A 197 -8.91 6.80 -8.95
C ASP A 197 -9.42 6.19 -7.62
N PRO A 198 -9.60 6.98 -6.55
CA PRO A 198 -10.08 6.47 -5.26
C PRO A 198 -11.51 5.92 -5.33
N GLN A 199 -12.37 6.48 -6.19
CA GLN A 199 -13.75 6.05 -6.30
C GLN A 199 -13.84 4.68 -6.97
N VAL A 200 -12.95 4.36 -7.91
CA VAL A 200 -12.85 3.03 -8.53
C VAL A 200 -12.45 1.97 -7.51
N ALA A 201 -11.49 2.27 -6.61
CA ALA A 201 -11.12 1.35 -5.53
C ALA A 201 -12.27 1.13 -4.53
N VAL A 202 -13.00 2.19 -4.17
CA VAL A 202 -14.18 2.12 -3.30
C VAL A 202 -15.30 1.33 -3.96
N HIS A 203 -15.56 1.56 -5.24
CA HIS A 203 -16.56 0.85 -6.05
C HIS A 203 -16.29 -0.66 -6.05
N ALA A 204 -15.04 -1.07 -6.25
CA ALA A 204 -14.67 -2.48 -6.23
C ALA A 204 -15.01 -3.13 -4.86
N ILE A 205 -14.55 -2.55 -3.75
CA ILE A 205 -14.84 -3.08 -2.41
C ILE A 205 -16.34 -3.08 -2.11
N ARG A 206 -17.06 -2.01 -2.46
CA ARG A 206 -18.50 -1.90 -2.21
C ARG A 206 -19.29 -2.97 -2.94
N ASN A 207 -19.00 -3.21 -4.22
CA ASN A 207 -19.69 -4.26 -4.99
C ASN A 207 -19.35 -5.67 -4.48
N LEU A 208 -18.06 -5.95 -4.20
CA LEU A 208 -17.66 -7.25 -3.65
C LEU A 208 -18.24 -7.50 -2.26
N THR A 209 -18.37 -6.46 -1.41
CA THR A 209 -19.08 -6.54 -0.14
C THR A 209 -20.57 -6.86 -0.34
N ARG A 210 -21.20 -6.23 -1.33
CA ARG A 210 -22.61 -6.49 -1.66
C ARG A 210 -22.83 -7.91 -2.18
N ILE A 211 -21.93 -8.44 -3.01
CA ILE A 211 -21.99 -9.83 -3.49
C ILE A 211 -21.86 -10.82 -2.32
N ALA A 212 -21.08 -10.49 -1.29
CA ALA A 212 -20.90 -11.32 -0.12
C ALA A 212 -22.09 -11.34 0.84
N PHE A 213 -23.13 -10.51 0.62
CA PHE A 213 -24.27 -10.40 1.54
C PHE A 213 -24.93 -11.76 1.80
N GLY A 214 -25.10 -12.10 3.07
CA GLY A 214 -25.65 -13.38 3.52
C GLY A 214 -24.62 -14.50 3.67
N VAL A 215 -23.41 -14.36 3.09
CA VAL A 215 -22.30 -15.33 3.20
C VAL A 215 -21.18 -14.79 4.07
N ALA A 216 -20.80 -13.53 3.87
CA ALA A 216 -19.76 -12.88 4.67
C ALA A 216 -20.16 -11.45 5.06
N THR A 217 -19.61 -10.97 6.17
CA THR A 217 -19.81 -9.62 6.67
C THR A 217 -18.48 -8.89 6.77
N LEU A 218 -18.53 -7.59 6.49
CA LEU A 218 -17.36 -6.72 6.62
C LEU A 218 -16.93 -6.66 8.10
N ARG A 219 -15.70 -7.09 8.38
CA ARG A 219 -15.08 -7.00 9.70
C ARG A 219 -14.40 -5.65 9.90
N TRP A 220 -13.53 -5.27 8.97
CA TRP A 220 -12.88 -3.96 8.93
C TRP A 220 -12.51 -3.58 7.50
N SER A 221 -12.35 -2.28 7.27
CA SER A 221 -11.81 -1.77 6.02
C SER A 221 -10.85 -0.61 6.27
N GLN A 222 -9.97 -0.33 5.32
CA GLN A 222 -9.03 0.77 5.37
C GLN A 222 -8.87 1.42 4.00
N LEU A 223 -9.05 2.73 3.95
CA LEU A 223 -8.65 3.57 2.83
C LEU A 223 -7.20 4.00 2.97
N GLY A 224 -6.46 4.01 1.86
CA GLY A 224 -5.09 4.46 1.79
C GLY A 224 -4.85 5.36 0.58
N PHE A 225 -3.88 6.25 0.72
CA PHE A 225 -3.47 7.18 -0.34
C PHE A 225 -1.96 7.36 -0.35
N GLY A 226 -1.41 7.86 -1.45
CA GLY A 226 0.01 8.16 -1.58
C GLY A 226 0.83 6.95 -1.17
N ARG A 227 1.09 6.06 -2.12
CA ARG A 227 1.91 4.87 -1.89
C ARG A 227 3.19 5.20 -1.12
N THR A 228 3.62 4.32 -0.22
CA THR A 228 4.87 4.45 0.54
C THR A 228 5.95 3.50 0.03
N SER A 229 5.72 2.85 -1.10
CA SER A 229 6.70 1.99 -1.76
C SER A 229 6.51 2.05 -3.27
N SER A 230 7.59 1.87 -4.02
CA SER A 230 7.55 1.62 -5.46
C SER A 230 7.79 0.14 -5.71
N THR A 231 6.99 -0.46 -6.60
CA THR A 231 7.06 -1.89 -6.94
C THR A 231 7.71 -2.15 -8.29
N THR A 232 8.03 -1.11 -9.05
CA THR A 232 8.77 -1.17 -10.31
C THR A 232 9.95 -0.21 -10.29
N THR A 233 10.97 -0.46 -11.11
CA THR A 233 12.13 0.40 -11.26
C THR A 233 11.81 1.76 -11.90
N ALA A 234 10.72 1.84 -12.67
CA ALA A 234 10.25 3.07 -13.30
C ALA A 234 9.64 4.06 -12.29
N GLN A 235 9.18 3.59 -11.14
CA GLN A 235 8.55 4.43 -10.13
C GLN A 235 9.60 5.11 -9.23
N ALA A 236 9.49 6.42 -9.07
CA ALA A 236 10.26 7.15 -8.06
C ALA A 236 9.91 6.69 -6.65
N THR A 237 10.89 6.69 -5.74
CA THR A 237 10.67 6.39 -4.33
C THR A 237 9.79 7.46 -3.68
N PRO A 238 8.64 7.08 -3.10
CA PRO A 238 7.72 8.02 -2.46
C PRO A 238 8.22 8.45 -1.07
N ARG A 239 7.44 9.32 -0.43
CA ARG A 239 7.64 9.70 0.97
C ARG A 239 6.45 9.27 1.82
N ASN A 240 6.73 8.82 3.05
CA ASN A 240 5.72 8.60 4.07
C ASN A 240 5.31 9.92 4.76
N LEU A 241 4.38 9.88 5.72
CA LEU A 241 3.89 11.07 6.42
C LEU A 241 4.93 11.75 7.34
N PHE A 242 6.04 11.10 7.65
CA PHE A 242 7.19 11.75 8.32
C PHE A 242 8.11 12.51 7.34
N GLY A 243 7.75 12.53 6.05
CA GLY A 243 8.51 13.18 5.00
C GLY A 243 9.77 12.43 4.57
N GLN A 244 10.01 11.24 5.09
CA GLN A 244 11.15 10.40 4.75
C GLN A 244 10.87 9.61 3.47
N LYS A 245 11.91 9.40 2.62
CA LYS A 245 11.81 8.45 1.51
C LYS A 245 11.58 7.05 2.04
N ASP A 246 10.57 6.37 1.51
CA ASP A 246 10.16 5.05 1.96
C ASP A 246 10.12 4.07 0.77
N GLY A 247 10.66 2.89 0.96
CA GLY A 247 10.71 1.88 -0.10
C GLY A 247 11.98 1.89 -0.96
N THR A 248 13.05 2.62 -0.60
CA THR A 248 14.33 2.63 -1.33
C THR A 248 14.86 1.21 -1.56
N SER A 249 14.85 0.35 -0.54
CA SER A 249 15.31 -1.05 -0.61
C SER A 249 14.19 -2.06 -0.93
N ASN A 250 13.05 -1.60 -1.45
CA ASN A 250 11.95 -2.49 -1.81
C ASN A 250 12.33 -3.41 -2.98
N ILE A 251 11.84 -4.66 -2.96
CA ILE A 251 11.95 -5.57 -4.10
C ILE A 251 11.10 -5.01 -5.26
N LYS A 252 11.63 -5.10 -6.48
CA LYS A 252 10.96 -4.63 -7.70
C LYS A 252 10.45 -5.80 -8.53
N ALA A 253 9.43 -5.54 -9.35
CA ALA A 253 8.83 -6.54 -10.25
C ALA A 253 9.86 -7.15 -11.22
N GLU A 254 10.88 -6.39 -11.58
CA GLU A 254 11.95 -6.79 -12.48
C GLU A 254 13.01 -7.69 -11.81
N GLU A 255 13.02 -7.78 -10.48
CA GLU A 255 13.99 -8.57 -9.70
C GLU A 255 13.48 -10.00 -9.47
N THR A 256 13.31 -10.78 -10.55
CA THR A 256 12.66 -12.09 -10.55
C THR A 256 13.29 -13.09 -9.57
N ASP A 257 14.61 -13.12 -9.43
CA ASP A 257 15.32 -14.01 -8.52
C ASP A 257 15.02 -13.66 -7.05
N ARG A 258 14.97 -12.35 -6.71
CA ARG A 258 14.61 -11.89 -5.37
C ARG A 258 13.14 -12.14 -5.06
N LEU A 259 12.25 -12.01 -6.05
CA LEU A 259 10.85 -12.38 -5.91
C LEU A 259 10.69 -13.87 -5.61
N ALA A 260 11.38 -14.73 -6.33
CA ALA A 260 11.37 -16.20 -6.10
C ALA A 260 11.95 -16.56 -4.72
N GLU A 261 13.00 -15.87 -4.28
CA GLU A 261 13.64 -16.12 -2.98
C GLU A 261 12.80 -15.63 -1.79
N HIS A 262 12.11 -14.49 -1.92
CA HIS A 262 11.54 -13.79 -0.76
C HIS A 262 10.02 -13.71 -0.75
N VAL A 263 9.35 -13.77 -1.91
CA VAL A 263 7.93 -13.42 -2.05
C VAL A 263 7.08 -14.64 -2.40
N TRP A 264 7.45 -15.41 -3.42
CA TRP A 264 6.60 -16.47 -3.93
C TRP A 264 6.73 -17.78 -3.16
N ILE A 265 5.59 -18.36 -2.80
CA ILE A 265 5.50 -19.74 -2.33
C ILE A 265 5.80 -20.65 -3.53
N ASN A 266 6.67 -21.64 -3.36
CA ASN A 266 7.15 -22.48 -4.46
C ASN A 266 6.68 -23.93 -4.38
N GLN A 267 5.90 -24.31 -3.38
CA GLN A 267 5.46 -25.70 -3.16
C GLN A 267 4.00 -25.77 -2.70
N GLY A 268 3.40 -26.94 -2.91
CA GLY A 268 2.04 -27.23 -2.45
C GLY A 268 0.95 -26.51 -3.25
N VAL A 269 -0.27 -26.55 -2.73
CA VAL A 269 -1.47 -25.96 -3.35
C VAL A 269 -1.39 -24.43 -3.45
N ALA A 270 -0.59 -23.80 -2.61
CA ALA A 270 -0.36 -22.36 -2.60
C ALA A 270 0.79 -21.93 -3.52
N ALA A 271 1.43 -22.84 -4.26
CA ALA A 271 2.54 -22.48 -5.14
C ALA A 271 2.16 -21.40 -6.16
N GLY A 272 2.98 -20.34 -6.27
CA GLY A 272 2.67 -19.13 -7.04
C GLY A 272 1.90 -18.06 -6.24
N GLY A 273 1.44 -18.37 -5.03
CA GLY A 273 0.89 -17.42 -4.06
C GLY A 273 1.96 -16.80 -3.18
N THR A 274 1.52 -16.09 -2.14
CA THR A 274 2.38 -15.40 -1.16
C THR A 274 1.61 -15.20 0.14
N TYR A 275 2.27 -14.77 1.22
CA TYR A 275 1.59 -14.26 2.40
C TYR A 275 1.59 -12.74 2.40
N LEU A 276 0.43 -12.15 2.64
CA LEU A 276 0.25 -10.73 2.86
C LEU A 276 0.19 -10.46 4.36
N ILE A 277 1.03 -9.56 4.83
CA ILE A 277 1.00 -9.04 6.20
C ILE A 277 0.51 -7.60 6.13
N ALA A 278 -0.62 -7.32 6.76
CA ALA A 278 -1.22 -5.98 6.86
C ALA A 278 -1.13 -5.47 8.30
N ARG A 279 -0.58 -4.27 8.49
CA ARG A 279 -0.49 -3.64 9.81
C ARG A 279 -0.87 -2.17 9.73
N LYS A 280 -1.84 -1.76 10.55
CA LYS A 280 -2.18 -0.35 10.71
C LYS A 280 -1.27 0.26 11.77
N ILE A 281 -0.36 1.13 11.35
CA ILE A 281 0.64 1.77 12.20
C ILE A 281 0.28 3.24 12.35
N SER A 282 -0.15 3.63 13.55
CA SER A 282 -0.37 5.02 13.91
C SER A 282 0.97 5.73 14.08
N MET A 283 1.12 6.90 13.49
CA MET A 283 2.32 7.73 13.50
C MET A 283 2.06 8.99 14.33
N THR A 284 2.97 9.34 15.24
CA THR A 284 2.84 10.55 16.07
C THR A 284 3.35 11.77 15.31
N ILE A 285 2.55 12.23 14.32
CA ILE A 285 2.95 13.24 13.33
C ILE A 285 3.44 14.53 14.01
N GLU A 286 2.62 15.11 14.90
CA GLU A 286 2.93 16.39 15.53
C GLU A 286 4.14 16.33 16.46
N VAL A 287 4.41 15.17 17.05
CA VAL A 287 5.63 14.96 17.85
C VAL A 287 6.84 14.92 16.93
N TRP A 288 6.76 14.18 15.80
CA TRP A 288 7.83 14.12 14.81
C TRP A 288 8.14 15.47 14.19
N ASP A 289 7.13 16.29 13.92
CA ASP A 289 7.31 17.64 13.35
C ASP A 289 8.12 18.56 14.26
N GLY A 290 8.08 18.32 15.57
CA GLY A 290 8.89 19.02 16.56
C GLY A 290 10.33 18.51 16.73
N VAL A 291 10.69 17.36 16.11
CA VAL A 291 12.03 16.77 16.21
C VAL A 291 13.01 17.51 15.29
N GLN A 292 14.21 17.81 15.79
CA GLN A 292 15.27 18.44 15.00
C GLN A 292 15.66 17.58 13.78
N LEU A 293 15.99 18.22 12.65
CA LEU A 293 16.33 17.52 11.42
C LEU A 293 17.45 16.48 11.62
N GLN A 294 18.52 16.86 12.30
CA GLN A 294 19.63 15.95 12.59
C GLN A 294 19.17 14.69 13.34
N GLU A 295 18.25 14.85 14.29
CA GLU A 295 17.69 13.71 15.03
C GLU A 295 16.76 12.85 14.15
N GLN A 296 15.93 13.46 13.30
CA GLN A 296 15.12 12.71 12.34
C GLN A 296 16.00 11.85 11.41
N GLU A 297 17.12 12.40 10.94
CA GLU A 297 18.06 11.69 10.08
C GLU A 297 18.81 10.58 10.85
N ARG A 298 19.23 10.85 12.10
CA ARG A 298 19.84 9.86 12.98
C ARG A 298 18.90 8.67 13.24
N VAL A 299 17.64 8.94 13.56
CA VAL A 299 16.61 7.93 13.81
C VAL A 299 16.37 7.06 12.58
N THR A 300 16.33 7.65 11.40
CA THR A 300 16.09 6.91 10.16
C THR A 300 17.36 6.28 9.55
N GLY A 301 18.53 6.82 9.86
CA GLY A 301 19.81 6.42 9.27
C GLY A 301 20.06 6.98 7.87
N ARG A 302 19.20 7.93 7.41
CA ARG A 302 19.24 8.50 6.07
C ARG A 302 19.05 10.02 6.09
N ASP A 303 19.71 10.69 5.14
CA ASP A 303 19.43 12.07 4.79
C ASP A 303 17.97 12.25 4.36
N LYS A 304 17.29 13.22 4.93
CA LYS A 304 15.86 13.44 4.68
C LYS A 304 15.58 13.93 3.26
N ARG A 305 16.47 14.74 2.70
CA ARG A 305 16.29 15.37 1.39
C ARG A 305 16.53 14.38 0.26
N LEU A 306 17.65 13.69 0.28
CA LEU A 306 18.10 12.79 -0.78
C LEU A 306 17.66 11.35 -0.56
N GLY A 307 17.48 10.94 0.69
CA GLY A 307 17.26 9.54 1.06
C GLY A 307 18.56 8.73 1.07
N ALA A 308 19.73 9.38 0.90
CA ALA A 308 21.01 8.73 0.96
C ALA A 308 21.30 8.17 2.37
N PRO A 309 22.03 7.05 2.53
CA PRO A 309 22.49 6.62 3.83
C PRO A 309 23.42 7.67 4.44
N LEU A 310 23.44 7.84 5.75
CA LEU A 310 24.31 8.81 6.41
C LEU A 310 25.81 8.50 6.25
N SER A 311 26.15 7.30 5.76
CA SER A 311 27.53 6.97 5.34
C SER A 311 27.95 7.63 4.01
N GLY A 312 27.03 8.34 3.32
CA GLY A 312 27.29 9.12 2.10
C GLY A 312 26.74 8.48 0.83
N GLY A 313 26.94 9.16 -0.29
CA GLY A 313 26.46 8.75 -1.61
C GLY A 313 25.11 9.34 -1.98
N ASP A 314 24.33 8.58 -2.76
CA ASP A 314 22.98 8.90 -3.19
C ASP A 314 21.94 7.96 -2.55
N GLU A 315 20.67 8.07 -2.93
CA GLU A 315 19.58 7.28 -2.37
C GLU A 315 19.83 5.77 -2.40
N PHE A 316 20.37 5.27 -3.50
CA PHE A 316 20.55 3.83 -3.75
C PHE A 316 21.95 3.31 -3.42
N THR A 317 22.82 4.17 -2.92
CA THR A 317 24.14 3.75 -2.42
C THR A 317 23.95 2.76 -1.26
N PRO A 318 24.63 1.60 -1.29
CA PRO A 318 24.62 0.68 -0.15
C PRO A 318 25.14 1.36 1.11
N PRO A 319 24.48 1.20 2.27
CA PRO A 319 24.94 1.77 3.52
C PRO A 319 26.23 1.10 4.00
N ASP A 320 27.21 1.89 4.40
CA ASP A 320 28.38 1.41 5.13
C ASP A 320 28.16 1.58 6.64
N PHE A 321 27.78 0.51 7.31
CA PHE A 321 27.51 0.50 8.76
C PHE A 321 28.78 0.59 9.61
N SER A 322 29.97 0.52 9.01
CA SER A 322 31.26 0.67 9.70
C SER A 322 31.84 2.09 9.59
N ALA A 323 31.30 2.93 8.71
CA ALA A 323 31.77 4.28 8.46
C ALA A 323 31.69 5.17 9.73
N ARG A 324 32.74 5.96 9.97
CA ARG A 324 32.88 6.81 11.17
C ARG A 324 33.20 8.24 10.80
N ASP A 325 32.81 9.16 11.68
CA ASP A 325 33.20 10.56 11.64
C ASP A 325 34.65 10.77 12.14
N GLN A 326 35.10 12.04 12.17
CA GLN A 326 36.44 12.42 12.62
C GLN A 326 36.68 12.14 14.12
N ASP A 327 35.62 12.05 14.91
CA ASP A 327 35.63 11.76 16.34
C ASP A 327 35.53 10.25 16.64
N GLY A 328 35.41 9.42 15.60
CA GLY A 328 35.30 7.96 15.71
C GLY A 328 33.88 7.41 15.96
N ASN A 329 32.84 8.25 15.92
CA ASN A 329 31.46 7.82 16.07
C ASN A 329 30.92 7.23 14.76
N LEU A 330 30.04 6.26 14.83
CA LEU A 330 29.37 5.72 13.64
C LEU A 330 28.53 6.79 12.95
N LEU A 331 28.65 6.90 11.63
CA LEU A 331 27.81 7.79 10.81
C LEU A 331 26.35 7.33 10.77
N ILE A 332 26.11 6.02 10.77
CA ILE A 332 24.78 5.41 10.90
C ILE A 332 24.67 4.83 12.29
N ASP A 333 23.77 5.37 13.13
CA ASP A 333 23.49 4.84 14.47
C ASP A 333 23.03 3.38 14.35
N GLU A 334 23.61 2.47 15.14
CA GLU A 334 23.25 1.05 15.15
C GLU A 334 21.78 0.80 15.47
N ARG A 335 21.13 1.74 16.16
CA ARG A 335 19.70 1.70 16.52
C ARG A 335 18.84 2.45 15.52
N SER A 336 19.42 3.02 14.44
CA SER A 336 18.63 3.64 13.38
C SER A 336 17.72 2.61 12.71
N HIS A 337 16.59 3.07 12.19
CA HIS A 337 15.67 2.21 11.46
C HIS A 337 16.38 1.48 10.30
N LEU A 338 17.21 2.19 9.52
CA LEU A 338 17.97 1.59 8.44
C LEU A 338 18.83 0.40 8.94
N ALA A 339 19.56 0.57 10.04
CA ALA A 339 20.41 -0.49 10.59
C ALA A 339 19.57 -1.67 11.11
N ARG A 340 18.42 -1.41 11.75
CA ARG A 340 17.59 -2.47 12.35
C ARG A 340 16.84 -3.32 11.33
N VAL A 341 16.42 -2.75 10.18
CA VAL A 341 15.63 -3.47 9.19
C VAL A 341 16.45 -3.95 7.98
N HIS A 342 17.74 -3.60 7.89
CA HIS A 342 18.57 -3.96 6.74
C HIS A 342 18.75 -5.49 6.63
N PRO A 343 18.73 -6.07 5.41
CA PRO A 343 18.94 -7.51 5.21
C PRO A 343 20.23 -8.04 5.83
N ASP A 344 21.34 -7.30 5.78
CA ASP A 344 22.63 -7.69 6.36
C ASP A 344 22.55 -7.98 7.87
N HIS A 345 21.64 -7.31 8.56
CA HIS A 345 21.39 -7.51 9.99
C HIS A 345 20.20 -8.43 10.29
N ASN A 346 19.56 -8.97 9.25
CA ASN A 346 18.37 -9.80 9.33
C ASN A 346 18.47 -11.07 8.46
N GLN A 347 19.62 -11.74 8.46
CA GLN A 347 19.83 -13.03 7.77
C GLN A 347 19.55 -12.98 6.26
N GLY A 348 19.79 -11.84 5.62
CA GLY A 348 19.50 -11.62 4.20
C GLY A 348 18.01 -11.47 3.87
N ILE A 349 17.13 -11.39 4.88
CA ILE A 349 15.68 -11.31 4.67
C ILE A 349 15.31 -9.98 4.01
N ALA A 350 14.62 -10.09 2.88
CA ALA A 350 13.93 -8.98 2.23
C ALA A 350 12.43 -9.30 2.08
N MET A 351 11.63 -8.28 1.81
CA MET A 351 10.20 -8.40 1.57
C MET A 351 9.75 -7.38 0.52
N LEU A 352 8.69 -7.70 -0.22
CA LEU A 352 8.06 -6.75 -1.13
C LEU A 352 7.03 -5.95 -0.33
N ARG A 353 7.22 -4.64 -0.23
CA ARG A 353 6.32 -3.73 0.49
C ARG A 353 5.43 -2.97 -0.51
N ARG A 354 4.16 -2.80 -0.13
CA ARG A 354 3.17 -2.07 -0.91
C ARG A 354 2.24 -1.30 0.05
N GLY A 355 2.85 -0.50 0.94
CA GLY A 355 2.13 0.27 1.94
C GLY A 355 1.55 1.59 1.41
N TYR A 356 0.62 2.14 2.18
CA TYR A 356 -0.08 3.41 1.90
C TYR A 356 -0.15 4.26 3.15
N ASN A 357 -0.19 5.58 2.97
CA ASN A 357 -0.55 6.49 4.05
C ASN A 357 -2.06 6.41 4.30
N TYR A 358 -2.48 6.73 5.53
CA TYR A 358 -3.89 6.92 5.87
C TYR A 358 -4.07 8.15 6.77
N VAL A 359 -5.27 8.75 6.72
CA VAL A 359 -5.75 9.76 7.65
C VAL A 359 -7.22 9.47 7.94
N ASP A 360 -7.54 9.10 9.17
CA ASP A 360 -8.88 8.72 9.62
C ASP A 360 -9.54 9.82 10.48
N GLY A 361 -9.21 11.07 10.19
CA GLY A 361 -9.70 12.21 10.95
C GLY A 361 -8.75 12.61 12.08
N ASN A 362 -9.28 12.81 13.29
CA ASN A 362 -8.51 13.22 14.47
C ASN A 362 -8.70 12.26 15.65
N ASP A 363 -7.69 12.20 16.51
CA ASP A 363 -7.74 11.41 17.76
C ASP A 363 -8.45 12.19 18.89
N ALA A 364 -8.62 11.54 20.05
CA ALA A 364 -9.27 12.12 21.22
C ALA A 364 -8.50 13.34 21.81
N GLN A 365 -7.24 13.51 21.43
CA GLN A 365 -6.41 14.65 21.85
C GLN A 365 -6.41 15.79 20.80
N GLY A 366 -7.21 15.67 19.73
CA GLY A 366 -7.30 16.67 18.67
C GLY A 366 -6.12 16.65 17.69
N ARG A 367 -5.32 15.58 17.65
CA ARG A 367 -4.23 15.37 16.72
C ARG A 367 -4.70 14.52 15.53
N LEU A 368 -3.94 14.52 14.44
CA LEU A 368 -4.25 13.66 13.29
C LEU A 368 -4.23 12.17 13.67
N ALA A 369 -5.34 11.49 13.43
CA ALA A 369 -5.41 10.02 13.47
C ALA A 369 -4.84 9.47 12.15
N ALA A 370 -3.51 9.50 12.00
CA ALA A 370 -2.84 9.27 10.74
C ALA A 370 -1.68 8.28 10.90
N GLY A 371 -1.23 7.73 9.79
CA GLY A 371 -0.09 6.82 9.80
C GLY A 371 0.11 6.05 8.51
N LEU A 372 0.74 4.89 8.68
CA LEU A 372 1.07 3.95 7.62
C LEU A 372 0.18 2.71 7.72
N PHE A 373 -0.53 2.41 6.64
CA PHE A 373 -1.08 1.08 6.45
C PHE A 373 -0.01 0.25 5.72
N PHE A 374 0.78 -0.44 6.53
CA PHE A 374 1.88 -1.27 6.07
C PHE A 374 1.34 -2.55 5.44
N ILE A 375 1.77 -2.85 4.22
CA ILE A 375 1.52 -4.11 3.53
C ILE A 375 2.87 -4.66 3.09
N ALA A 376 3.12 -5.94 3.40
CA ALA A 376 4.27 -6.67 2.92
C ALA A 376 3.85 -8.04 2.39
N PHE A 377 4.48 -8.45 1.31
CA PHE A 377 4.35 -9.79 0.71
C PHE A 377 5.62 -10.58 0.96
N VAL A 378 5.47 -11.77 1.51
CA VAL A 378 6.55 -12.67 1.90
C VAL A 378 6.15 -14.12 1.65
N LYS A 379 7.12 -14.99 1.32
CA LYS A 379 6.84 -16.42 1.12
C LYS A 379 6.60 -17.21 2.42
N ASP A 380 6.92 -16.61 3.57
CA ASP A 380 6.77 -17.19 4.90
C ASP A 380 6.61 -16.06 5.93
N PRO A 381 5.53 -16.02 6.72
CA PRO A 381 5.30 -15.01 7.74
C PRO A 381 6.40 -14.92 8.80
N ALA A 382 7.10 -16.02 9.08
CA ALA A 382 8.21 -16.05 10.03
C ALA A 382 9.36 -15.10 9.63
N ARG A 383 9.55 -14.85 8.33
CA ARG A 383 10.55 -13.90 7.81
C ARG A 383 10.26 -12.46 8.29
N PHE A 384 9.00 -12.05 8.26
CA PHE A 384 8.59 -10.77 8.82
C PHE A 384 8.86 -10.71 10.32
N ALA A 385 8.53 -11.78 11.06
CA ALA A 385 8.74 -11.84 12.50
C ALA A 385 10.22 -11.67 12.90
N VAL A 386 11.16 -12.19 12.12
CA VAL A 386 12.61 -12.01 12.35
C VAL A 386 12.99 -10.55 12.25
N VAL A 387 12.65 -9.86 11.16
CA VAL A 387 12.96 -8.42 10.96
C VAL A 387 12.30 -7.58 12.03
N HIS A 388 11.01 -7.83 12.32
CA HIS A 388 10.27 -7.08 13.32
C HIS A 388 10.81 -7.28 14.74
N LYS A 389 11.28 -8.49 15.08
CA LYS A 389 11.92 -8.75 16.38
C LYS A 389 13.22 -7.94 16.56
N ASN A 390 14.02 -7.80 15.49
CA ASN A 390 15.22 -6.97 15.52
C ASN A 390 14.87 -5.47 15.67
N MET A 391 13.88 -5.01 14.94
CA MET A 391 13.34 -3.65 15.04
C MET A 391 12.79 -3.36 16.43
N ALA A 392 11.98 -4.27 17.00
CA ALA A 392 11.33 -4.09 18.30
C ALA A 392 12.31 -4.07 19.49
N ARG A 393 13.57 -4.46 19.29
CA ARG A 393 14.57 -4.50 20.38
C ARG A 393 14.97 -3.11 20.86
N ASP A 394 15.31 -2.19 19.94
CA ASP A 394 15.80 -0.86 20.27
C ASP A 394 15.86 0.11 19.07
N ASP A 395 15.04 -0.12 18.03
CA ASP A 395 14.92 0.81 16.90
C ASP A 395 14.34 2.14 17.39
N LEU A 396 15.11 3.22 17.20
CA LEU A 396 14.73 4.58 17.61
C LEU A 396 13.43 5.07 16.94
N PHE A 397 13.13 4.56 15.76
CA PHE A 397 11.93 4.94 15.01
C PHE A 397 10.63 4.43 15.68
N VAL A 398 10.70 3.31 16.40
CA VAL A 398 9.55 2.68 17.08
C VAL A 398 8.93 3.58 18.14
N GLU A 399 9.69 4.53 18.70
CA GLU A 399 9.18 5.52 19.66
C GLU A 399 8.06 6.41 19.10
N TYR A 400 8.05 6.61 17.78
CA TYR A 400 7.06 7.43 17.06
C TYR A 400 5.91 6.61 16.47
N LEU A 401 5.90 5.29 16.67
CA LEU A 401 4.97 4.36 16.02
C LEU A 401 4.15 3.58 17.05
N LYS A 402 2.86 3.33 16.74
CA LYS A 402 1.99 2.45 17.51
C LYS A 402 1.21 1.56 16.56
N THR A 403 1.44 0.26 16.60
CA THR A 403 0.68 -0.67 15.76
C THR A 403 -0.70 -0.91 16.35
N ARG A 404 -1.74 -0.61 15.59
CA ARG A 404 -3.15 -0.69 16.00
C ARG A 404 -3.85 -1.93 15.47
N SER A 405 -3.39 -2.51 14.38
CA SER A 405 -3.89 -3.77 13.84
C SER A 405 -2.78 -4.62 13.26
N SER A 406 -2.99 -5.93 13.22
CA SER A 406 -2.10 -6.89 12.59
C SER A 406 -2.92 -8.05 12.03
N SER A 407 -2.77 -8.30 10.73
CA SER A 407 -3.45 -9.39 10.03
C SER A 407 -2.47 -10.08 9.10
N THR A 408 -2.62 -11.39 8.93
CA THR A 408 -1.86 -12.17 7.95
C THR A 408 -2.83 -12.98 7.12
N PHE A 409 -2.68 -12.92 5.81
CA PHE A 409 -3.52 -13.64 4.86
C PHE A 409 -2.64 -14.44 3.89
N LEU A 410 -3.06 -15.66 3.60
CA LEU A 410 -2.53 -16.42 2.49
C LEU A 410 -3.17 -15.88 1.20
N VAL A 411 -2.37 -15.33 0.31
CA VAL A 411 -2.79 -14.90 -1.03
C VAL A 411 -2.59 -16.10 -1.97
N PRO A 412 -3.64 -16.77 -2.43
CA PRO A 412 -3.51 -17.91 -3.34
C PRO A 412 -2.90 -17.48 -4.68
N PRO A 413 -2.41 -18.44 -5.50
CA PRO A 413 -1.98 -18.14 -6.85
C PRO A 413 -3.08 -17.45 -7.67
N GLY A 414 -2.70 -16.79 -8.74
CA GLY A 414 -3.65 -16.15 -9.65
C GLY A 414 -4.52 -17.16 -10.39
N VAL A 415 -5.66 -16.70 -10.86
CA VAL A 415 -6.52 -17.47 -11.78
C VAL A 415 -5.92 -17.39 -13.18
N THR A 416 -5.62 -18.52 -13.79
CA THR A 416 -4.89 -18.55 -15.07
C THR A 416 -5.78 -18.44 -16.30
N LYS A 417 -7.09 -18.64 -16.15
CA LYS A 417 -8.05 -18.63 -17.28
C LYS A 417 -9.46 -18.33 -16.82
N GLU A 418 -10.27 -17.82 -17.72
CA GLU A 418 -11.70 -17.65 -17.52
C GLU A 418 -12.37 -19.00 -17.14
N GLY A 419 -13.35 -18.93 -16.23
CA GLY A 419 -14.06 -20.11 -15.68
C GLY A 419 -13.36 -20.73 -14.47
N GLY A 420 -12.11 -20.39 -14.16
CA GLY A 420 -11.50 -20.68 -12.87
C GLY A 420 -11.92 -19.67 -11.81
N TYR A 421 -11.61 -19.94 -10.53
CA TYR A 421 -11.87 -19.00 -9.43
C TYR A 421 -10.72 -18.96 -8.42
N ILE A 422 -10.65 -17.87 -7.67
CA ILE A 422 -9.61 -17.63 -6.66
C ILE A 422 -9.62 -18.76 -5.62
N GLY A 423 -8.46 -19.36 -5.40
CA GLY A 423 -8.29 -20.41 -4.41
C GLY A 423 -8.83 -21.78 -4.84
N GLN A 424 -9.26 -21.96 -6.08
CA GLN A 424 -9.84 -23.22 -6.60
C GLN A 424 -9.04 -24.45 -6.20
N GLY A 425 -7.71 -24.39 -6.27
CA GLY A 425 -6.85 -25.54 -5.93
C GLY A 425 -6.98 -26.04 -4.49
N PHE A 426 -7.45 -25.21 -3.54
CA PHE A 426 -7.70 -25.60 -2.15
C PHE A 426 -9.00 -26.43 -2.01
N PHE A 427 -9.90 -26.36 -2.97
CA PHE A 427 -11.19 -27.01 -2.96
C PHE A 427 -11.25 -28.23 -3.89
N GLU A 428 -10.31 -28.36 -4.83
CA GLU A 428 -10.17 -29.49 -5.73
C GLU A 428 -9.20 -30.52 -5.15
N GLY A 429 -9.67 -31.70 -4.80
CA GLY A 429 -8.83 -32.82 -4.32
C GLY A 429 -8.95 -33.13 -2.83
N THR A 430 -10.01 -32.64 -2.20
CA THR A 430 -10.42 -33.06 -0.83
C THR A 430 -11.64 -34.00 -0.90
#